data_d428c0945e1015ed7f91b4325ac50015
#
_entry.id   d428c0945e1015ed7f91b4325ac50015
#
_cell.length_a   1.000
_cell.length_b   1.000
_cell.length_c   1.000
_cell.angle_alpha   90.00
_cell.angle_beta   90.00
_cell.angle_gamma   90.00
#
_symmetry.space_group_name_H-M   'P 1'
#
loop_
_entity.id
_entity.type
_entity.pdbx_description
1 polymer ?
#
loop_
_entity_poly.entity_id
_entity_poly.type
_entity_poly.pdbx_seq_one_letter_code
_entity_poly.pdbx_strand_id
1 'polypeptide(L)'
;MIHIFTSVVNRVDFVIIQNKLFQKFLKDNYQFHIVDDSVDLNISNQFESICIENNFLYYKKPERTLQMNPAQACADTVQWTYDNIIRKNHLDDIVFFCDSDMFLIDEFNIEEYMSDAIIAGLPQKRGEVTYIWNGIMFFNMSKINDLDIDFSDGSVEGEMTDVGGHTYYYFKKNNIEMKKTDEEFPLYPTHFGDIEIQNDEVTKGYNFELHLDGKFL
;
A
#
# COMPACT_ATOMS: atom_id res chain seq x y z
N MET A 1 14.36 9.83 3.84
CA MET A 1 14.47 8.53 3.12
C MET A 1 13.09 8.06 2.71
N ILE A 2 12.97 7.29 1.61
CA ILE A 2 11.69 6.68 1.24
C ILE A 2 11.71 5.20 1.63
N HIS A 3 10.65 4.76 2.32
CA HIS A 3 10.43 3.39 2.73
C HIS A 3 9.17 2.85 2.07
N ILE A 4 9.29 1.84 1.20
CA ILE A 4 8.19 1.20 0.51
C ILE A 4 7.85 -0.11 1.22
N PHE A 5 6.64 -0.22 1.75
CA PHE A 5 6.13 -1.41 2.42
C PHE A 5 5.13 -2.13 1.53
N THR A 6 5.34 -3.41 1.29
CA THR A 6 4.36 -4.27 0.62
C THR A 6 3.99 -5.46 1.50
N SER A 7 2.68 -5.73 1.59
CA SER A 7 2.16 -6.89 2.32
C SER A 7 2.01 -8.06 1.36
N VAL A 8 2.52 -9.24 1.75
CA VAL A 8 2.57 -10.41 0.88
C VAL A 8 1.96 -11.64 1.57
N VAL A 9 1.34 -12.53 0.78
CA VAL A 9 0.72 -13.76 1.28
C VAL A 9 1.17 -15.00 0.51
N ASN A 10 1.24 -14.97 -0.82
CA ASN A 10 1.46 -16.17 -1.64
C ASN A 10 2.07 -15.91 -3.03
N ARG A 11 2.26 -14.67 -3.44
CA ARG A 11 2.74 -14.30 -4.78
C ARG A 11 4.18 -13.77 -4.71
N VAL A 12 5.12 -14.70 -4.63
CA VAL A 12 6.56 -14.42 -4.56
C VAL A 12 7.06 -13.71 -5.84
N ASP A 13 6.53 -14.10 -6.98
CA ASP A 13 6.81 -13.49 -8.28
C ASP A 13 6.47 -11.99 -8.33
N PHE A 14 5.40 -11.56 -7.67
CA PHE A 14 4.97 -10.16 -7.66
C PHE A 14 5.98 -9.24 -6.99
N VAL A 15 6.63 -9.69 -5.91
CA VAL A 15 7.67 -8.92 -5.23
C VAL A 15 8.85 -8.63 -6.16
N ILE A 16 9.25 -9.63 -6.94
CA ILE A 16 10.36 -9.50 -7.90
C ILE A 16 9.99 -8.50 -9.00
N ILE A 17 8.78 -8.65 -9.58
CA ILE A 17 8.29 -7.76 -10.63
C ILE A 17 8.17 -6.33 -10.10
N GLN A 18 7.55 -6.16 -8.93
CA GLN A 18 7.36 -4.87 -8.28
C GLN A 18 8.70 -4.15 -8.07
N ASN A 19 9.71 -4.85 -7.54
CA ASN A 19 11.04 -4.27 -7.36
C ASN A 19 11.72 -3.89 -8.69
N LYS A 20 11.62 -4.74 -9.72
CA LYS A 20 12.16 -4.41 -11.06
C LYS A 20 11.53 -3.13 -11.62
N LEU A 21 10.23 -2.96 -11.42
CA LEU A 21 9.50 -1.78 -11.89
C LEU A 21 9.85 -0.53 -11.07
N PHE A 22 10.01 -0.65 -9.76
CA PHE A 22 10.53 0.44 -8.95
C PHE A 22 11.94 0.85 -9.38
N GLN A 23 12.84 -0.10 -9.61
CA GLN A 23 14.19 0.21 -10.11
C GLN A 23 14.17 0.89 -11.49
N LYS A 24 13.20 0.55 -12.35
CA LYS A 24 13.08 1.13 -13.69
C LYS A 24 12.49 2.53 -13.69
N PHE A 25 11.46 2.76 -12.88
CA PHE A 25 10.61 3.93 -13.02
C PHE A 25 10.66 4.90 -11.83
N LEU A 26 11.02 4.44 -10.62
CA LEU A 26 11.10 5.32 -9.47
C LEU A 26 12.38 6.15 -9.51
N LYS A 27 12.26 7.45 -9.39
CA LYS A 27 13.39 8.40 -9.46
C LYS A 27 14.12 8.56 -8.12
N ASP A 28 13.47 8.19 -7.05
CA ASP A 28 13.96 8.34 -5.69
C ASP A 28 14.81 7.14 -5.25
N ASN A 29 15.69 7.37 -4.28
CA ASN A 29 16.32 6.29 -3.53
C ASN A 29 15.32 5.77 -2.49
N TYR A 30 15.14 4.46 -2.41
CA TYR A 30 14.20 3.83 -1.50
C TYR A 30 14.79 2.59 -0.82
N GLN A 31 14.20 2.23 0.31
CA GLN A 31 14.37 0.93 0.94
C GLN A 31 13.07 0.14 0.78
N PHE A 32 13.16 -1.09 0.26
CA PHE A 32 12.01 -1.96 0.06
C PHE A 32 11.84 -2.92 1.24
N HIS A 33 10.62 -2.96 1.78
CA HIS A 33 10.23 -3.72 2.97
C HIS A 33 9.13 -4.71 2.61
N ILE A 34 9.36 -5.98 2.88
CA ILE A 34 8.42 -7.06 2.64
C ILE A 34 7.82 -7.49 3.97
N VAL A 35 6.51 -7.36 4.12
CA VAL A 35 5.76 -7.79 5.29
C VAL A 35 4.99 -9.06 4.95
N ASP A 36 5.47 -10.19 5.43
CA ASP A 36 4.95 -11.50 5.11
C ASP A 36 3.84 -11.92 6.10
N ASP A 37 2.62 -12.03 5.60
CA ASP A 37 1.43 -12.56 6.29
C ASP A 37 1.06 -13.98 5.81
N SER A 38 1.98 -14.71 5.15
CA SER A 38 1.75 -16.07 4.68
C SER A 38 1.56 -17.04 5.86
N VAL A 39 0.62 -17.96 5.71
CA VAL A 39 0.42 -19.07 6.67
C VAL A 39 1.36 -20.24 6.34
N ASP A 40 1.69 -20.43 5.07
CA ASP A 40 2.58 -21.50 4.61
C ASP A 40 4.05 -21.12 4.82
N LEU A 41 4.74 -21.87 5.67
CA LEU A 41 6.16 -21.65 5.96
C LEU A 41 7.07 -21.82 4.73
N ASN A 42 6.68 -22.66 3.74
CA ASN A 42 7.48 -22.79 2.52
C ASN A 42 7.42 -21.51 1.70
N ILE A 43 6.27 -20.83 1.66
CA ILE A 43 6.12 -19.53 1.02
C ILE A 43 6.91 -18.46 1.79
N SER A 44 6.81 -18.43 3.11
CA SER A 44 7.60 -17.52 3.95
C SER A 44 9.11 -17.69 3.72
N ASN A 45 9.61 -18.91 3.67
CA ASN A 45 11.02 -19.19 3.37
C ASN A 45 11.45 -18.68 1.98
N GLN A 46 10.55 -18.74 1.00
CA GLN A 46 10.83 -18.16 -0.33
C GLN A 46 10.91 -16.64 -0.29
N PHE A 47 10.01 -15.95 0.42
CA PHE A 47 10.09 -14.51 0.60
C PHE A 47 11.36 -14.11 1.33
N GLU A 48 11.71 -14.79 2.42
CA GLU A 48 12.94 -14.51 3.16
C GLU A 48 14.19 -14.67 2.28
N SER A 49 14.27 -15.76 1.49
CA SER A 49 15.38 -16.00 0.56
C SER A 49 15.51 -14.88 -0.47
N ILE A 50 14.40 -14.47 -1.10
CA ILE A 50 14.39 -13.37 -2.07
C ILE A 50 14.80 -12.04 -1.43
N CYS A 51 14.36 -11.79 -0.21
CA CYS A 51 14.75 -10.58 0.51
C CYS A 51 16.25 -10.54 0.77
N ILE A 52 16.87 -11.66 1.17
CA ILE A 52 18.32 -11.78 1.36
C ILE A 52 19.06 -11.54 0.03
N GLU A 53 18.62 -12.20 -1.05
CA GLU A 53 19.25 -12.11 -2.38
C GLU A 53 19.21 -10.69 -2.97
N ASN A 54 18.16 -9.93 -2.69
CA ASN A 54 17.92 -8.60 -3.26
C ASN A 54 18.16 -7.44 -2.26
N ASN A 55 18.61 -7.73 -1.06
CA ASN A 55 18.82 -6.72 0.00
C ASN A 55 17.56 -5.94 0.38
N PHE A 56 16.39 -6.65 0.42
CA PHE A 56 15.15 -6.12 0.98
C PHE A 56 15.10 -6.36 2.48
N LEU A 57 14.33 -5.56 3.19
CA LEU A 57 14.03 -5.82 4.60
C LEU A 57 12.82 -6.73 4.72
N TYR A 58 13.00 -7.85 5.42
CA TYR A 58 11.96 -8.86 5.61
C TYR A 58 11.42 -8.82 7.03
N TYR A 59 10.09 -8.87 7.14
CA TYR A 59 9.37 -8.93 8.41
C TYR A 59 8.32 -10.01 8.34
N LYS A 60 8.47 -11.04 9.16
CA LYS A 60 7.41 -12.03 9.35
C LYS A 60 6.42 -11.50 10.37
N LYS A 61 5.18 -11.23 9.95
CA LYS A 61 4.10 -10.90 10.87
C LYS A 61 3.78 -12.12 11.74
N PRO A 62 3.55 -11.97 13.05
CA PRO A 62 3.03 -13.06 13.89
C PRO A 62 1.73 -13.64 13.31
N GLU A 63 1.49 -14.93 13.57
CA GLU A 63 0.34 -15.64 13.01
C GLU A 63 -0.97 -14.86 13.19
N ARG A 64 -1.69 -14.74 12.07
CA ARG A 64 -3.03 -14.17 12.08
C ARG A 64 -4.03 -15.19 12.65
N THR A 65 -5.11 -14.69 13.21
CA THR A 65 -6.25 -15.51 13.60
C THR A 65 -6.90 -16.10 12.35
N LEU A 66 -6.92 -17.41 12.18
CA LEU A 66 -7.43 -18.13 11.00
C LEU A 66 -8.90 -17.82 10.63
N GLN A 67 -9.61 -17.06 11.45
CA GLN A 67 -11.04 -16.70 11.25
C GLN A 67 -11.25 -15.34 10.57
N MET A 68 -10.19 -14.58 10.28
CA MET A 68 -10.30 -13.29 9.61
C MET A 68 -10.67 -13.45 8.13
N ASN A 69 -11.60 -12.63 7.65
CA ASN A 69 -11.82 -12.49 6.22
C ASN A 69 -10.61 -11.76 5.57
N PRO A 70 -10.45 -11.81 4.23
CA PRO A 70 -9.30 -11.19 3.56
C PRO A 70 -9.11 -9.70 3.85
N ALA A 71 -10.18 -8.91 3.92
CA ALA A 71 -10.09 -7.48 4.22
C ALA A 71 -9.58 -7.25 5.64
N GLN A 72 -10.13 -7.93 6.64
CA GLN A 72 -9.67 -7.85 8.03
C GLN A 72 -8.21 -8.29 8.17
N ALA A 73 -7.77 -9.34 7.48
CA ALA A 73 -6.39 -9.80 7.51
C ALA A 73 -5.44 -8.75 6.91
N CYS A 74 -5.86 -8.09 5.83
CA CYS A 74 -5.10 -7.01 5.22
C CYS A 74 -5.01 -5.79 6.15
N ALA A 75 -6.14 -5.35 6.73
CA ALA A 75 -6.19 -4.25 7.69
C ALA A 75 -5.27 -4.51 8.90
N ASP A 76 -5.33 -5.73 9.46
CA ASP A 76 -4.48 -6.15 10.57
C ASP A 76 -2.99 -6.15 10.21
N THR A 77 -2.65 -6.51 8.96
CA THR A 77 -1.26 -6.49 8.49
C THR A 77 -0.75 -5.05 8.32
N VAL A 78 -1.55 -4.17 7.76
CA VAL A 78 -1.21 -2.74 7.63
C VAL A 78 -1.08 -2.11 9.02
N GLN A 79 -2.03 -2.35 9.92
CA GLN A 79 -1.98 -1.83 11.30
C GLN A 79 -0.77 -2.35 12.06
N TRP A 80 -0.49 -3.64 11.98
CA TRP A 80 0.69 -4.24 12.62
C TRP A 80 2.00 -3.62 12.10
N THR A 81 2.10 -3.43 10.77
CA THR A 81 3.27 -2.80 10.14
C THR A 81 3.46 -1.38 10.64
N TYR A 82 2.38 -0.60 10.68
CA TYR A 82 2.39 0.77 11.16
C TYR A 82 2.84 0.84 12.62
N ASP A 83 2.22 0.06 13.51
CA ASP A 83 2.48 0.11 14.95
C ASP A 83 3.84 -0.46 15.35
N ASN A 84 4.31 -1.50 14.65
CA ASN A 84 5.50 -2.23 15.05
C ASN A 84 6.77 -1.83 14.32
N ILE A 85 6.66 -1.28 13.13
CA ILE A 85 7.80 -0.92 12.29
C ILE A 85 7.88 0.59 12.10
N ILE A 86 6.82 1.20 11.53
CA ILE A 86 6.86 2.58 11.06
C ILE A 86 6.92 3.56 12.23
N ARG A 87 5.99 3.47 13.18
CA ARG A 87 5.94 4.35 14.37
C ARG A 87 7.19 4.26 15.24
N LYS A 88 7.95 3.18 15.14
CA LYS A 88 9.15 2.97 15.96
C LYS A 88 10.45 3.42 15.29
N ASN A 89 10.50 3.41 13.95
CA ASN A 89 11.76 3.53 13.24
C ASN A 89 11.79 4.58 12.12
N HIS A 90 10.63 5.08 11.66
CA HIS A 90 10.55 5.87 10.42
C HIS A 90 9.78 7.18 10.58
N LEU A 91 9.87 7.83 11.75
CA LEU A 91 9.11 9.06 12.04
C LEU A 91 9.58 10.29 11.25
N ASP A 92 10.79 10.27 10.70
CA ASP A 92 11.36 11.37 9.92
C ASP A 92 11.34 11.12 8.40
N ASP A 93 10.70 10.03 7.98
CA ASP A 93 10.78 9.52 6.61
C ASP A 93 9.47 9.67 5.84
N ILE A 94 9.53 9.45 4.53
CA ILE A 94 8.33 9.22 3.71
C ILE A 94 8.10 7.71 3.64
N VAL A 95 6.88 7.30 3.98
CA VAL A 95 6.44 5.91 3.93
C VAL A 95 5.42 5.75 2.81
N PHE A 96 5.60 4.74 2.00
CA PHE A 96 4.68 4.32 0.97
C PHE A 96 4.21 2.89 1.24
N PHE A 97 2.91 2.70 1.50
CA PHE A 97 2.27 1.39 1.47
C PHE A 97 1.80 1.11 0.05
N CYS A 98 2.15 -0.07 -0.46
CA CYS A 98 1.78 -0.53 -1.78
C CYS A 98 1.36 -2.01 -1.69
N ASP A 99 0.14 -2.35 -2.13
CA ASP A 99 -0.24 -3.76 -2.23
C ASP A 99 0.68 -4.51 -3.20
N SER A 100 0.92 -5.79 -2.95
CA SER A 100 1.89 -6.57 -3.72
C SER A 100 1.53 -6.75 -5.20
N ASP A 101 0.27 -6.54 -5.56
CA ASP A 101 -0.26 -6.60 -6.93
C ASP A 101 -0.39 -5.23 -7.60
N MET A 102 0.15 -4.17 -6.98
CA MET A 102 0.23 -2.82 -7.55
C MET A 102 1.58 -2.62 -8.23
N PHE A 103 1.59 -2.21 -9.49
CA PHE A 103 2.79 -2.08 -10.30
C PHE A 103 2.98 -0.67 -10.84
N LEU A 104 4.19 -0.13 -10.65
CA LEU A 104 4.61 1.14 -11.22
C LEU A 104 4.93 0.93 -12.71
N ILE A 105 4.28 1.68 -13.59
CA ILE A 105 4.39 1.47 -15.05
C ILE A 105 4.92 2.70 -15.80
N ASP A 106 5.16 3.82 -15.11
CA ASP A 106 5.75 5.02 -15.68
C ASP A 106 6.62 5.72 -14.65
N GLU A 107 7.40 6.72 -15.08
CA GLU A 107 8.30 7.48 -14.23
C GLU A 107 7.55 8.19 -13.09
N PHE A 108 8.06 8.05 -11.86
CA PHE A 108 7.46 8.63 -10.68
C PHE A 108 8.52 9.13 -9.70
N ASN A 109 8.23 10.25 -9.03
CA ASN A 109 9.06 10.82 -7.98
C ASN A 109 8.20 11.04 -6.73
N ILE A 110 8.41 10.23 -5.71
CA ILE A 110 7.64 10.26 -4.47
C ILE A 110 7.94 11.53 -3.66
N GLU A 111 9.20 11.98 -3.59
CA GLU A 111 9.56 13.20 -2.84
C GLU A 111 8.87 14.42 -3.43
N GLU A 112 8.86 14.56 -4.75
CA GLU A 112 8.16 15.63 -5.46
C GLU A 112 6.64 15.53 -5.25
N TYR A 113 6.08 14.33 -5.41
CA TYR A 113 4.66 14.08 -5.21
C TYR A 113 4.20 14.41 -3.80
N MET A 114 5.01 14.12 -2.77
CA MET A 114 4.71 14.34 -1.36
C MET A 114 5.19 15.70 -0.82
N SER A 115 5.75 16.58 -1.66
CA SER A 115 6.40 17.83 -1.23
C SER A 115 5.52 18.71 -0.35
N ASP A 116 4.25 18.85 -0.69
CA ASP A 116 3.23 19.67 -0.01
C ASP A 116 2.22 18.83 0.81
N ALA A 117 2.22 17.52 0.65
CA ALA A 117 1.28 16.63 1.30
C ALA A 117 1.77 16.11 2.67
N ILE A 118 0.82 15.87 3.58
CA ILE A 118 1.02 15.11 4.81
C ILE A 118 0.71 13.64 4.52
N ILE A 119 -0.44 13.39 3.89
CA ILE A 119 -0.93 12.07 3.48
C ILE A 119 -1.43 12.18 2.04
N ALA A 120 -1.10 11.18 1.23
CA ALA A 120 -1.61 11.05 -0.13
C ALA A 120 -2.00 9.60 -0.42
N GLY A 121 -2.86 9.38 -1.41
CA GLY A 121 -3.22 8.04 -1.85
C GLY A 121 -4.53 7.96 -2.61
N LEU A 122 -4.98 6.73 -2.84
CA LEU A 122 -6.22 6.47 -3.55
C LEU A 122 -7.43 6.60 -2.61
N PRO A 123 -8.30 7.61 -2.83
CA PRO A 123 -9.50 7.76 -2.02
C PRO A 123 -10.54 6.70 -2.39
N GLN A 124 -11.18 6.13 -1.38
CA GLN A 124 -12.45 5.44 -1.56
C GLN A 124 -13.58 6.23 -0.94
N LYS A 125 -14.77 6.16 -1.54
CA LYS A 125 -15.97 6.84 -1.05
C LYS A 125 -17.13 5.86 -0.88
N ARG A 126 -17.80 5.92 0.30
CA ARG A 126 -19.04 5.22 0.60
C ARG A 126 -20.02 6.23 1.20
N GLY A 127 -21.11 6.56 0.48
CA GLY A 127 -21.98 7.65 0.88
C GLY A 127 -21.21 8.96 1.05
N GLU A 128 -21.25 9.53 2.25
CA GLU A 128 -20.50 10.74 2.62
C GLU A 128 -19.12 10.45 3.25
N VAL A 129 -18.79 9.18 3.48
CA VAL A 129 -17.52 8.76 4.06
C VAL A 129 -16.46 8.67 2.96
N THR A 130 -15.38 9.44 3.12
CA THR A 130 -14.19 9.36 2.26
C THR A 130 -13.01 8.94 3.11
N TYR A 131 -12.28 7.89 2.70
CA TYR A 131 -11.14 7.32 3.40
C TYR A 131 -10.04 6.94 2.40
N ILE A 132 -8.86 6.59 2.91
CA ILE A 132 -7.73 6.15 2.07
C ILE A 132 -7.74 4.63 1.93
N TRP A 133 -7.60 4.14 0.70
CA TRP A 133 -7.46 2.72 0.44
C TRP A 133 -6.01 2.27 0.64
N ASN A 134 -5.83 1.15 1.33
CA ASN A 134 -4.52 0.64 1.72
C ASN A 134 -3.61 0.20 0.57
N GLY A 135 -4.16 -0.06 -0.61
CA GLY A 135 -3.37 -0.47 -1.79
C GLY A 135 -2.40 0.59 -2.29
N ILE A 136 -2.68 1.87 -2.01
CA ILE A 136 -1.80 3.02 -2.34
C ILE A 136 -1.96 4.08 -1.26
N MET A 137 -1.00 4.14 -0.33
CA MET A 137 -0.98 5.15 0.73
C MET A 137 0.42 5.71 0.93
N PHE A 138 0.53 7.04 0.98
CA PHE A 138 1.77 7.75 1.26
C PHE A 138 1.62 8.57 2.54
N PHE A 139 2.62 8.53 3.39
CA PHE A 139 2.69 9.31 4.63
C PHE A 139 4.03 10.04 4.71
N ASN A 140 4.00 11.36 4.84
CA ASN A 140 5.17 12.11 5.26
C ASN A 140 5.19 12.11 6.79
N MET A 141 5.86 11.14 7.38
CA MET A 141 5.84 10.89 8.82
C MET A 141 6.36 12.07 9.63
N SER A 142 7.30 12.86 9.08
CA SER A 142 7.81 14.06 9.76
C SER A 142 6.77 15.18 9.91
N LYS A 143 5.68 15.13 9.15
CA LYS A 143 4.57 16.10 9.22
C LYS A 143 3.37 15.58 10.03
N ILE A 144 3.40 14.32 10.47
CA ILE A 144 2.30 13.70 11.24
C ILE A 144 2.53 13.96 12.72
N ASN A 145 1.64 14.74 13.33
CA ASN A 145 1.72 15.06 14.76
C ASN A 145 0.95 14.06 15.64
N ASP A 146 -0.13 13.50 15.12
CA ASP A 146 -0.95 12.50 15.79
C ASP A 146 -0.69 11.13 15.14
N LEU A 147 -0.09 10.21 15.86
CA LEU A 147 0.27 8.88 15.37
C LEU A 147 -0.85 7.83 15.58
N ASP A 148 -2.03 8.25 15.99
CA ASP A 148 -3.15 7.34 16.28
C ASP A 148 -4.02 7.14 15.02
N ILE A 149 -3.48 6.43 14.05
CA ILE A 149 -4.15 6.09 12.79
C ILE A 149 -4.69 4.68 12.88
N ASP A 150 -5.98 4.51 12.59
CA ASP A 150 -6.68 3.22 12.54
C ASP A 150 -6.96 2.85 11.08
N PHE A 151 -6.41 1.73 10.62
CA PHE A 151 -6.59 1.21 9.26
C PHE A 151 -7.68 0.14 9.14
N SER A 152 -8.49 -0.05 10.17
CA SER A 152 -9.55 -1.05 10.18
C SER A 152 -10.57 -0.82 9.05
N ASP A 153 -11.17 -1.91 8.62
CA ASP A 153 -12.41 -1.96 7.85
C ASP A 153 -13.62 -1.89 8.78
N GLY A 154 -14.83 -1.82 8.22
CA GLY A 154 -16.07 -1.96 8.98
C GLY A 154 -17.03 -0.78 8.83
N SER A 155 -17.90 -0.59 9.84
CA SER A 155 -18.93 0.46 9.77
C SER A 155 -18.38 1.81 10.24
N VAL A 156 -18.46 2.80 9.34
CA VAL A 156 -18.08 4.20 9.60
C VAL A 156 -19.27 5.09 9.28
N GLU A 157 -19.80 5.84 10.26
CA GLU A 157 -20.98 6.71 10.11
C GLU A 157 -22.20 6.00 9.46
N GLY A 158 -22.32 4.67 9.66
CA GLY A 158 -23.39 3.84 9.09
C GLY A 158 -23.12 3.25 7.71
N GLU A 159 -22.02 3.60 7.08
CA GLU A 159 -21.56 3.04 5.82
C GLU A 159 -20.58 1.88 6.05
N MET A 160 -20.69 0.80 5.29
CA MET A 160 -19.69 -0.28 5.31
C MET A 160 -18.48 0.10 4.46
N THR A 161 -17.33 0.15 5.09
CA THR A 161 -16.06 0.51 4.45
C THR A 161 -15.15 -0.71 4.28
N ASP A 162 -14.19 -0.59 3.38
CA ASP A 162 -13.10 -1.53 3.16
C ASP A 162 -11.90 -1.17 4.04
N VAL A 163 -10.77 -1.85 3.85
CA VAL A 163 -9.50 -1.59 4.54
C VAL A 163 -9.12 -0.11 4.44
N GLY A 164 -8.74 0.48 5.59
CA GLY A 164 -8.48 1.91 5.69
C GLY A 164 -9.71 2.75 6.01
N GLY A 165 -10.91 2.16 6.11
CA GLY A 165 -12.16 2.88 6.36
C GLY A 165 -12.13 3.80 7.58
N HIS A 166 -11.54 3.32 8.67
CA HIS A 166 -11.46 4.10 9.92
C HIS A 166 -10.48 5.28 9.84
N THR A 167 -9.66 5.41 8.81
CA THR A 167 -8.84 6.61 8.57
C THR A 167 -9.70 7.86 8.37
N TYR A 168 -10.99 7.71 8.01
CA TYR A 168 -11.97 8.79 7.99
C TYR A 168 -11.99 9.58 9.30
N TYR A 169 -12.02 8.89 10.45
CA TYR A 169 -12.05 9.56 11.75
C TYR A 169 -10.74 10.31 12.04
N TYR A 170 -9.62 9.76 11.61
CA TYR A 170 -8.31 10.39 11.71
C TYR A 170 -8.25 11.69 10.91
N PHE A 171 -8.69 11.67 9.65
CA PHE A 171 -8.74 12.87 8.79
C PHE A 171 -9.66 13.95 9.38
N LYS A 172 -10.83 13.55 9.85
CA LYS A 172 -11.82 14.45 10.46
C LYS A 172 -11.30 15.07 11.77
N LYS A 173 -10.69 14.27 12.65
CA LYS A 173 -10.11 14.70 13.93
C LYS A 173 -8.99 15.72 13.75
N ASN A 174 -8.10 15.46 12.80
CA ASN A 174 -6.88 16.24 12.60
C ASN A 174 -7.03 17.33 11.53
N ASN A 175 -8.19 17.47 10.91
CA ASN A 175 -8.46 18.39 9.80
C ASN A 175 -7.43 18.24 8.66
N ILE A 176 -7.10 17.00 8.31
CA ILE A 176 -6.16 16.67 7.25
C ILE A 176 -6.93 16.47 5.95
N GLU A 177 -6.52 17.20 4.91
CA GLU A 177 -6.94 16.94 3.54
C GLU A 177 -5.93 16.01 2.88
N MET A 178 -6.41 14.85 2.43
CA MET A 178 -5.58 13.87 1.72
C MET A 178 -5.34 14.35 0.29
N LYS A 179 -4.08 14.35 -0.17
CA LYS A 179 -3.74 14.52 -1.58
C LYS A 179 -4.18 13.27 -2.33
N LYS A 180 -5.09 13.43 -3.28
CA LYS A 180 -5.66 12.32 -4.05
C LYS A 180 -4.74 11.94 -5.20
N THR A 181 -4.68 10.65 -5.52
CA THR A 181 -4.17 10.20 -6.80
C THR A 181 -5.14 10.63 -7.91
N ASP A 182 -4.61 11.02 -9.04
CA ASP A 182 -5.36 11.41 -10.23
C ASP A 182 -5.27 10.34 -11.33
N GLU A 183 -5.86 10.62 -12.50
CA GLU A 183 -5.90 9.70 -13.64
C GLU A 183 -4.52 9.42 -14.26
N GLU A 184 -3.53 10.28 -13.99
CA GLU A 184 -2.16 10.13 -14.47
C GLU A 184 -1.26 9.36 -13.48
N PHE A 185 -1.81 8.96 -12.33
CA PHE A 185 -1.03 8.27 -11.31
C PHE A 185 -0.53 6.90 -11.82
N PRO A 186 0.78 6.63 -11.77
CA PRO A 186 1.38 5.55 -12.55
C PRO A 186 1.41 4.17 -11.85
N LEU A 187 0.56 3.94 -10.85
CA LEU A 187 0.43 2.64 -10.14
C LEU A 187 -0.90 1.97 -10.45
N TYR A 188 -0.85 0.71 -10.88
CA TYR A 188 -2.03 -0.03 -11.34
C TYR A 188 -2.08 -1.45 -10.80
N PRO A 189 -3.29 -1.95 -10.45
CA PRO A 189 -3.49 -3.33 -9.99
C PRO A 189 -3.57 -4.33 -11.15
N THR A 190 -3.08 -5.54 -10.93
CA THR A 190 -3.16 -6.64 -11.91
C THR A 190 -4.52 -7.31 -11.96
N HIS A 191 -5.23 -7.39 -10.84
CA HIS A 191 -6.43 -8.21 -10.70
C HIS A 191 -7.66 -7.67 -11.46
N PHE A 192 -7.60 -6.43 -11.96
CA PHE A 192 -8.67 -5.86 -12.79
C PHE A 192 -8.50 -6.08 -14.29
N GLY A 193 -7.47 -6.82 -14.73
CA GLY A 193 -7.20 -7.06 -16.13
C GLY A 193 -6.68 -5.83 -16.90
N ASP A 194 -6.30 -4.78 -16.18
CA ASP A 194 -5.86 -3.51 -16.76
C ASP A 194 -4.36 -3.49 -17.04
N ILE A 195 -3.66 -4.54 -16.62
CA ILE A 195 -2.21 -4.70 -16.77
C ILE A 195 -1.92 -6.05 -17.38
N GLU A 196 -1.09 -6.06 -18.41
CA GLU A 196 -0.52 -7.28 -19.00
C GLU A 196 0.94 -7.43 -18.55
N ILE A 197 1.28 -8.62 -18.04
CA ILE A 197 2.64 -8.98 -17.68
C ILE A 197 3.17 -9.93 -18.75
N GLN A 198 4.10 -9.47 -19.58
CA GLN A 198 4.76 -10.28 -20.60
C GLN A 198 6.28 -10.11 -20.49
N ASN A 199 7.01 -11.23 -20.38
CA ASN A 199 8.48 -11.23 -20.35
C ASN A 199 9.08 -10.25 -19.32
N ASP A 200 8.52 -10.21 -18.11
CA ASP A 200 8.89 -9.25 -17.04
C ASP A 200 8.57 -7.76 -17.37
N GLU A 201 7.79 -7.50 -18.39
CA GLU A 201 7.26 -6.16 -18.70
C GLU A 201 5.80 -6.08 -18.30
N VAL A 202 5.42 -4.93 -17.75
CA VAL A 202 4.04 -4.59 -17.36
C VAL A 202 3.58 -3.46 -18.26
N THR A 203 2.42 -3.64 -18.89
CA THR A 203 1.80 -2.64 -19.76
C THR A 203 0.35 -2.40 -19.35
N LYS A 204 -0.17 -1.20 -19.66
CA LYS A 204 -1.60 -0.89 -19.46
C LYS A 204 -2.47 -1.79 -20.32
N GLY A 205 -3.51 -2.41 -19.73
CA GLY A 205 -4.56 -3.11 -20.44
C GLY A 205 -5.61 -2.15 -21.04
N TYR A 206 -6.54 -2.71 -21.82
CA TYR A 206 -7.52 -1.91 -22.60
C TYR A 206 -8.68 -1.30 -21.78
N ASN A 207 -8.89 -1.70 -20.52
CA ASN A 207 -10.06 -1.27 -19.71
C ASN A 207 -9.72 -0.25 -18.61
N PHE A 208 -8.60 0.41 -18.72
CA PHE A 208 -8.03 1.26 -17.67
C PHE A 208 -8.92 2.44 -17.25
N GLU A 209 -9.66 3.04 -18.18
CA GLU A 209 -10.49 4.23 -17.92
C GLU A 209 -11.70 3.97 -16.99
N LEU A 210 -12.10 2.71 -16.78
CA LEU A 210 -13.31 2.36 -16.03
C LEU A 210 -13.13 2.29 -14.50
N HIS A 211 -11.90 2.23 -14.00
CA HIS A 211 -11.62 1.94 -12.60
C HIS A 211 -11.29 3.16 -11.73
N LEU A 212 -10.94 4.29 -12.34
CA LEU A 212 -10.65 5.53 -11.62
C LEU A 212 -11.92 6.25 -11.09
N ASP A 213 -13.11 5.83 -11.53
CA ASP A 213 -14.39 6.39 -11.10
C ASP A 213 -14.80 6.01 -9.65
N GLY A 214 -13.98 5.27 -8.91
CA GLY A 214 -14.28 4.83 -7.54
C GLY A 214 -15.45 3.82 -7.46
N LYS A 215 -15.83 3.23 -8.57
CA LYS A 215 -16.84 2.17 -8.64
C LYS A 215 -16.18 0.79 -8.58
N PHE A 216 -15.60 0.49 -7.43
CA PHE A 216 -15.34 -0.90 -7.09
C PHE A 216 -16.70 -1.54 -6.76
N LEU A 217 -17.10 -2.51 -7.56
CA LEU A 217 -18.28 -3.34 -7.31
C LEU A 217 -18.07 -4.28 -6.14
#